data_340f94a0c4f1fc63afe19a4691873ab3
#
_entry.id   340f94a0c4f1fc63afe19a4691873ab3
#
_cell.length_a   1.000
_cell.length_b   1.000
_cell.length_c   1.000
_cell.angle_alpha   90.00
_cell.angle_beta   90.00
_cell.angle_gamma   90.00
#
_symmetry.space_group_name_H-M   'P 1'
#
loop_
_entity.id
_entity.type
_entity.pdbx_description
1 polymer ?
#
loop_
_entity_poly.entity_id
_entity_poly.type
_entity_poly.pdbx_seq_one_letter_code
_entity_poly.pdbx_strand_id
1 'polypeptide(L)'
;TRRLLAAVLLTALAGAAPALAQTPEAKKEEEKPKTYWEEHKLFAYIENSATFNLSGAGRGGATRGTNELRLYDFHEGYTFNMAEFSIKKDPSEKYPFGYGLVVTAGSDAQKNHSFGIFRDEEDAFPFRNTEWFDLQEAYVSGLIPVGSGLTLKAGKFATLLGYEVIESPNNLNFSRGYLFTLAIPLTHTGGLASYTFTDWFNMTAGVVLGWDDAKNVNDSVSYLGQFAFTPLKDFTASLNWVVGPEQIDARRIDENVSRDSRVYVNSHLRYVLDFVFAYTGFKNLTLALNVDYGHEQSEPFVRGLGTRQDTDATWWGWAAYAAYDWTDKLRTSVRQEFFRDAAGARTGSGIGTDLWSSTATIQYKIWKGLVGRVEYRHDQSDERVFRVRYSTPDRTTQGLLARGNSLDTISVSLYYSFF
;
A
#
# COMPACT_ATOMS: atom_id res chain seq x y z
N THR A 1 -36.69 -6.64 0.65
CA THR A 1 -35.92 -7.24 1.78
C THR A 1 -34.58 -7.82 1.30
N ARG A 2 -34.45 -8.29 0.05
CA ARG A 2 -33.16 -8.77 -0.52
C ARG A 2 -32.22 -7.63 -0.93
N ARG A 3 -32.72 -6.44 -1.28
CA ARG A 3 -31.92 -5.30 -1.74
C ARG A 3 -31.13 -4.58 -0.63
N LEU A 4 -31.58 -4.63 0.62
CA LEU A 4 -30.89 -4.01 1.77
C LEU A 4 -29.62 -4.77 2.20
N LEU A 5 -29.54 -6.09 1.96
CA LEU A 5 -28.32 -6.87 2.26
C LEU A 5 -27.18 -6.58 1.27
N ALA A 6 -27.51 -6.28 0.00
CA ALA A 6 -26.51 -5.94 -1.02
C ALA A 6 -25.82 -4.60 -0.72
N ALA A 7 -26.55 -3.61 -0.21
CA ALA A 7 -26.00 -2.29 0.10
C ALA A 7 -24.98 -2.30 1.27
N VAL A 8 -25.16 -3.18 2.25
CA VAL A 8 -24.26 -3.28 3.41
C VAL A 8 -22.93 -4.01 3.04
N LEU A 9 -22.98 -4.92 2.07
CA LEU A 9 -21.77 -5.60 1.59
C LEU A 9 -20.95 -4.76 0.58
N LEU A 10 -21.58 -3.86 -0.16
CA LEU A 10 -20.94 -3.00 -1.16
C LEU A 10 -20.03 -1.93 -0.57
N THR A 11 -20.31 -1.45 0.64
CA THR A 11 -19.49 -0.42 1.29
C THR A 11 -18.15 -0.95 1.82
N ALA A 12 -18.00 -2.26 1.94
CA ALA A 12 -16.76 -2.90 2.40
C ALA A 12 -15.72 -3.12 1.28
N LEU A 13 -16.15 -3.09 -0.01
CA LEU A 13 -15.27 -3.44 -1.14
C LEU A 13 -14.80 -2.23 -1.96
N ALA A 14 -15.38 -1.07 -1.77
CA ALA A 14 -14.99 0.14 -2.51
C ALA A 14 -13.87 0.92 -1.78
N GLY A 15 -12.75 0.28 -1.51
CA GLY A 15 -11.55 0.98 -1.01
C GLY A 15 -11.13 0.63 0.41
N ALA A 16 -11.29 -0.64 0.82
CA ALA A 16 -10.66 -1.12 2.04
C ALA A 16 -10.20 -2.56 1.82
N ALA A 17 -8.99 -2.85 2.18
CA ALA A 17 -8.68 -4.15 2.72
C ALA A 17 -9.72 -4.46 3.81
N PRO A 18 -10.13 -5.71 4.00
CA PRO A 18 -11.27 -6.04 4.83
C PRO A 18 -11.08 -5.52 6.26
N ALA A 19 -11.94 -4.61 6.70
CA ALA A 19 -12.14 -4.36 8.12
C ALA A 19 -12.76 -5.62 8.72
N LEU A 20 -11.92 -6.60 9.04
CA LEU A 20 -12.30 -7.90 9.58
C LEU A 20 -12.42 -7.79 11.10
N ALA A 21 -13.60 -7.52 11.59
CA ALA A 21 -14.12 -8.06 12.85
C ALA A 21 -15.61 -7.74 12.98
N GLN A 22 -16.49 -8.67 12.69
CA GLN A 22 -17.87 -8.62 13.15
C GLN A 22 -18.19 -9.83 14.03
N THR A 23 -18.60 -9.54 15.25
CA THR A 23 -19.16 -10.43 16.28
C THR A 23 -20.54 -10.97 15.89
N PRO A 24 -21.02 -12.09 16.50
CA PRO A 24 -22.20 -12.83 16.07
C PRO A 24 -23.54 -12.10 16.26
N GLU A 25 -24.49 -12.43 15.41
CA GLU A 25 -25.84 -11.86 15.26
C GLU A 25 -26.60 -11.67 16.56
N ALA A 26 -26.90 -10.41 16.89
CA ALA A 26 -28.05 -10.05 17.72
C ALA A 26 -29.25 -9.82 16.80
N LYS A 27 -30.47 -10.12 17.30
CA LYS A 27 -31.77 -10.01 16.59
C LYS A 27 -31.87 -8.70 15.81
N LYS A 28 -32.27 -8.79 14.52
CA LYS A 28 -32.59 -7.64 13.69
C LYS A 28 -33.78 -6.86 14.29
N GLU A 29 -33.49 -5.77 14.98
CA GLU A 29 -34.39 -4.62 15.03
C GLU A 29 -34.40 -3.99 13.63
N GLU A 30 -35.60 -3.53 13.16
CA GLU A 30 -35.69 -2.73 11.94
C GLU A 30 -34.85 -1.47 12.13
N GLU A 31 -33.68 -1.42 11.50
CA GLU A 31 -32.80 -0.25 11.54
C GLU A 31 -33.55 0.94 10.94
N LYS A 32 -33.77 1.97 11.73
CA LYS A 32 -34.29 3.25 11.24
C LYS A 32 -33.39 3.76 10.12
N PRO A 33 -33.95 4.31 9.03
CA PRO A 33 -33.14 4.84 7.94
C PRO A 33 -32.18 5.92 8.48
N LYS A 34 -30.87 5.72 8.28
CA LYS A 34 -29.83 6.63 8.73
C LYS A 34 -30.11 8.06 8.25
N THR A 35 -29.82 9.03 9.08
CA THR A 35 -29.81 10.44 8.69
C THR A 35 -28.55 10.72 7.85
N TYR A 36 -28.52 11.87 7.15
CA TYR A 36 -27.34 12.26 6.35
C TYR A 36 -26.04 12.18 7.14
N TRP A 37 -26.01 12.64 8.38
CA TRP A 37 -24.83 12.69 9.22
C TRP A 37 -24.39 11.31 9.74
N GLU A 38 -25.32 10.39 9.93
CA GLU A 38 -25.03 9.00 10.36
C GLU A 38 -24.42 8.14 9.25
N GLU A 39 -24.45 8.59 7.98
CA GLU A 39 -23.77 7.92 6.87
C GLU A 39 -22.29 8.28 6.77
N HIS A 40 -21.80 9.25 7.55
CA HIS A 40 -20.39 9.60 7.57
C HIS A 40 -19.57 8.59 8.39
N LYS A 41 -18.45 8.19 7.82
CA LYS A 41 -17.44 7.35 8.45
C LYS A 41 -16.29 8.25 8.84
N LEU A 42 -16.12 8.47 10.13
CA LEU A 42 -14.99 9.19 10.69
C LEU A 42 -13.96 8.15 11.17
N PHE A 43 -12.71 8.38 10.87
CA PHE A 43 -11.62 7.58 11.39
C PHE A 43 -10.42 8.48 11.65
N ALA A 44 -9.77 8.28 12.79
CA ALA A 44 -8.52 8.95 13.08
C ALA A 44 -7.65 8.05 13.96
N TYR A 45 -6.34 8.09 13.76
CA TYR A 45 -5.39 7.42 14.63
C TYR A 45 -4.07 8.17 14.71
N ILE A 46 -3.30 7.86 15.74
CA ILE A 46 -1.90 8.28 15.91
C ILE A 46 -1.08 7.04 16.19
N GLU A 47 0.05 6.87 15.51
CA GLU A 47 0.98 5.78 15.71
C GLU A 47 2.41 6.27 15.92
N ASN A 48 3.09 5.61 16.86
CA ASN A 48 4.51 5.76 17.12
C ASN A 48 5.15 4.39 17.21
N SER A 49 6.41 4.28 16.83
CA SER A 49 7.17 3.03 16.94
C SER A 49 8.60 3.26 17.40
N ALA A 50 9.25 2.17 17.77
CA ALA A 50 10.69 2.08 17.91
C ALA A 50 11.18 0.78 17.26
N THR A 51 12.10 0.90 16.32
CA THR A 51 12.66 -0.23 15.58
C THR A 51 14.14 -0.39 15.91
N PHE A 52 14.57 -1.63 16.15
CA PHE A 52 15.94 -2.00 16.52
C PHE A 52 16.49 -3.02 15.52
N ASN A 53 17.64 -2.72 14.96
CA ASN A 53 18.37 -3.63 14.10
C ASN A 53 19.20 -4.59 14.96
N LEU A 54 18.95 -5.90 14.84
CA LEU A 54 19.65 -6.94 15.60
C LEU A 54 20.88 -7.49 14.86
N SER A 55 21.01 -7.26 13.55
CA SER A 55 22.07 -7.81 12.68
C SER A 55 23.40 -7.06 12.80
N GLY A 56 23.73 -6.58 14.00
CA GLY A 56 25.07 -6.12 14.34
C GLY A 56 25.47 -4.71 13.87
N ALA A 57 24.51 -3.84 13.61
CA ALA A 57 24.76 -2.41 13.42
C ALA A 57 25.25 -1.79 14.74
N GLY A 58 26.57 -1.86 14.96
CA GLY A 58 27.22 -1.48 16.21
C GLY A 58 26.93 -0.04 16.65
N ARG A 59 26.97 0.19 17.95
CA ARG A 59 26.82 1.47 18.64
C ARG A 59 27.87 2.52 18.19
N GLY A 60 27.46 3.54 17.45
CA GLY A 60 28.26 4.74 17.20
C GLY A 60 28.61 5.05 15.73
N GLY A 61 27.76 5.69 14.95
CA GLY A 61 28.05 6.24 13.63
C GLY A 61 26.79 6.68 12.86
N ALA A 62 26.96 7.55 11.92
CA ALA A 62 25.96 8.46 11.32
C ALA A 62 24.87 7.84 10.42
N THR A 63 24.74 6.52 10.31
CA THR A 63 23.70 5.89 9.49
C THR A 63 22.95 4.83 10.28
N ARG A 64 21.84 5.23 10.84
CA ARG A 64 20.89 4.37 11.55
C ARG A 64 19.82 3.91 10.56
N GLY A 65 20.15 2.99 9.65
CA GLY A 65 19.18 2.40 8.73
C GLY A 65 18.85 0.96 9.12
N THR A 66 17.63 0.55 8.88
CA THR A 66 17.22 -0.85 8.93
C THR A 66 17.28 -1.43 7.52
N ASN A 67 16.18 -1.40 6.79
CA ASN A 67 16.04 -1.94 5.44
C ASN A 67 15.48 -0.85 4.50
N GLU A 68 16.31 -0.34 3.60
CA GLU A 68 15.91 0.69 2.62
C GLU A 68 14.90 0.19 1.57
N LEU A 69 14.70 -1.12 1.49
CA LEU A 69 13.68 -1.73 0.63
C LEU A 69 12.31 -1.79 1.30
N ARG A 70 12.16 -1.30 2.54
CA ARG A 70 10.87 -1.06 3.18
C ARG A 70 10.42 0.37 2.89
N LEU A 71 9.14 0.56 2.66
CA LEU A 71 8.60 1.91 2.50
C LEU A 71 8.62 2.67 3.83
N TYR A 72 8.19 2.01 4.91
CA TYR A 72 8.17 2.53 6.27
C TYR A 72 9.23 1.83 7.13
N ASP A 73 9.52 2.38 8.32
CA ASP A 73 10.37 1.76 9.35
C ASP A 73 11.81 1.42 8.94
N PHE A 74 12.36 2.17 7.99
CA PHE A 74 13.74 1.99 7.57
C PHE A 74 14.75 2.71 8.49
N HIS A 75 14.27 3.45 9.51
CA HIS A 75 15.11 4.07 10.52
C HIS A 75 15.17 3.25 11.82
N GLU A 76 16.37 3.15 12.38
CA GLU A 76 16.57 2.60 13.71
C GLU A 76 16.23 3.66 14.77
N GLY A 77 15.51 3.27 15.81
CA GLY A 77 15.13 4.11 16.94
C GLY A 77 13.66 4.50 16.92
N TYR A 78 13.34 5.57 17.67
CA TYR A 78 11.98 6.05 17.81
C TYR A 78 11.54 6.85 16.59
N THR A 79 10.30 6.60 16.16
CA THR A 79 9.67 7.26 15.01
C THR A 79 8.23 7.67 15.36
N PHE A 80 7.87 8.92 15.04
CA PHE A 80 6.48 9.33 14.91
C PHE A 80 6.00 8.91 13.52
N ASN A 81 5.27 7.77 13.44
CA ASN A 81 4.91 7.17 12.18
C ASN A 81 3.82 7.97 11.46
N MET A 82 2.65 8.06 12.08
CA MET A 82 1.48 8.61 11.42
C MET A 82 0.51 9.25 12.40
N ALA A 83 -0.04 10.40 12.04
CA ALA A 83 -1.34 10.87 12.48
C ALA A 83 -2.23 10.95 11.24
N GLU A 84 -3.41 10.33 11.28
CA GLU A 84 -4.40 10.36 10.21
C GLU A 84 -5.71 10.90 10.71
N PHE A 85 -6.37 11.67 9.85
CA PHE A 85 -7.78 11.98 9.95
C PHE A 85 -8.46 11.69 8.61
N SER A 86 -9.54 10.93 8.66
CA SER A 86 -10.36 10.67 7.48
C SER A 86 -11.84 10.90 7.75
N ILE A 87 -12.51 11.44 6.74
CA ILE A 87 -13.97 11.55 6.66
C ILE A 87 -14.39 11.03 5.29
N LYS A 88 -15.24 10.01 5.30
CA LYS A 88 -15.78 9.40 4.07
C LYS A 88 -17.28 9.27 4.18
N LYS A 89 -17.98 9.55 3.08
CA LYS A 89 -19.39 9.28 2.91
C LYS A 89 -19.59 8.60 1.56
N ASP A 90 -20.09 7.37 1.60
CA ASP A 90 -20.44 6.67 0.36
C ASP A 90 -21.77 7.21 -0.19
N PRO A 91 -21.96 7.24 -1.52
CA PRO A 91 -23.23 7.56 -2.12
C PRO A 91 -24.24 6.45 -1.82
N SER A 92 -25.49 6.81 -1.56
CA SER A 92 -26.60 5.90 -1.30
C SER A 92 -27.81 6.26 -2.16
N GLU A 93 -28.83 5.40 -2.27
CA GLU A 93 -30.06 5.72 -3.00
C GLU A 93 -30.74 6.99 -2.46
N LYS A 94 -30.66 7.20 -1.16
CA LYS A 94 -31.27 8.39 -0.49
C LYS A 94 -30.41 9.64 -0.68
N TYR A 95 -29.09 9.49 -0.65
CA TYR A 95 -28.11 10.57 -0.79
C TYR A 95 -27.09 10.20 -1.88
N PRO A 96 -27.38 10.47 -3.16
CA PRO A 96 -26.65 9.93 -4.30
C PRO A 96 -25.23 10.50 -4.47
N PHE A 97 -24.83 11.47 -3.65
CA PHE A 97 -23.48 12.03 -3.66
C PHE A 97 -22.70 11.60 -2.42
N GLY A 98 -21.44 11.27 -2.64
CA GLY A 98 -20.47 10.90 -1.62
C GLY A 98 -19.15 11.62 -1.83
N TYR A 99 -18.24 11.46 -0.88
CA TYR A 99 -16.89 12.02 -0.92
C TYR A 99 -15.97 11.27 0.05
N GLY A 100 -14.68 11.47 -0.12
CA GLY A 100 -13.65 11.03 0.82
C GLY A 100 -12.56 12.06 0.92
N LEU A 101 -12.10 12.31 2.13
CA LEU A 101 -10.93 13.12 2.45
C LEU A 101 -10.11 12.36 3.47
N VAL A 102 -8.84 12.11 3.16
CA VAL A 102 -7.85 11.51 4.06
C VAL A 102 -6.61 12.39 4.07
N VAL A 103 -6.28 12.91 5.25
CA VAL A 103 -5.09 13.70 5.47
C VAL A 103 -4.20 12.99 6.49
N THR A 104 -2.90 12.99 6.23
CA THR A 104 -1.92 12.29 7.06
C THR A 104 -0.73 13.19 7.37
N ALA A 105 -0.10 12.95 8.51
CA ALA A 105 1.11 13.62 8.95
C ALA A 105 2.03 12.64 9.68
N GLY A 106 3.34 12.76 9.48
CA GLY A 106 4.34 11.90 10.11
C GLY A 106 5.37 11.37 9.11
N SER A 107 6.27 10.52 9.58
CA SER A 107 7.34 9.96 8.73
C SER A 107 6.81 9.08 7.60
N ASP A 108 5.70 8.39 7.84
CA ASP A 108 5.09 7.49 6.85
C ASP A 108 4.32 8.30 5.80
N ALA A 109 3.66 9.40 6.19
CA ALA A 109 3.01 10.33 5.28
C ALA A 109 3.99 10.88 4.23
N GLN A 110 5.22 11.20 4.64
CA GLN A 110 6.30 11.63 3.74
C GLN A 110 6.59 10.64 2.61
N LYS A 111 6.32 9.35 2.81
CA LYS A 111 6.58 8.28 1.83
C LYS A 111 5.43 8.04 0.87
N ASN A 112 4.23 8.55 1.20
CA ASN A 112 3.01 8.36 0.41
C ASN A 112 2.81 9.44 -0.66
N HIS A 113 3.70 10.44 -0.72
CA HIS A 113 3.57 11.56 -1.64
C HIS A 113 3.47 11.11 -3.09
N SER A 114 2.43 11.60 -3.76
CA SER A 114 2.27 11.46 -5.21
C SER A 114 3.02 12.56 -5.95
N PHE A 115 3.46 12.28 -7.17
CA PHE A 115 4.02 13.29 -8.05
C PHE A 115 3.01 14.42 -8.31
N GLY A 116 3.46 15.67 -8.15
CA GLY A 116 2.63 16.87 -8.35
C GLY A 116 1.84 17.33 -7.13
N ILE A 117 1.91 16.62 -5.98
CA ILE A 117 1.47 17.07 -4.66
C ILE A 117 2.57 16.73 -3.65
N PHE A 118 3.17 17.74 -3.02
CA PHE A 118 4.29 17.64 -2.05
C PHE A 118 5.56 16.95 -2.59
N ARG A 119 5.57 16.56 -3.86
CA ARG A 119 6.69 15.95 -4.55
C ARG A 119 6.79 16.50 -5.95
N ASP A 120 7.86 17.25 -6.23
CA ASP A 120 8.14 17.79 -7.56
C ASP A 120 8.80 16.73 -8.47
N GLU A 121 8.69 16.95 -9.79
CA GLU A 121 9.26 16.07 -10.81
C GLU A 121 10.79 15.99 -10.73
N GLU A 122 11.45 17.01 -10.20
CA GLU A 122 12.90 17.06 -9.99
C GLU A 122 13.36 16.18 -8.81
N ASP A 123 12.44 15.86 -7.87
CA ASP A 123 12.70 14.97 -6.76
C ASP A 123 12.43 13.51 -7.13
N ALA A 124 13.19 12.98 -8.11
CA ALA A 124 13.16 11.57 -8.50
C ALA A 124 13.49 10.61 -7.33
N PHE A 125 13.95 11.13 -6.20
CA PHE A 125 14.24 10.40 -4.98
C PHE A 125 13.19 10.69 -3.90
N PRO A 126 12.32 9.74 -3.53
CA PRO A 126 11.31 9.93 -2.48
C PRO A 126 11.92 10.22 -1.10
N PHE A 127 13.25 10.15 -0.96
CA PHE A 127 13.97 10.37 0.30
C PHE A 127 14.43 11.82 0.51
N ARG A 128 14.24 12.71 -0.45
CA ARG A 128 14.57 14.15 -0.31
C ARG A 128 13.39 15.00 0.10
N ASN A 129 12.19 14.46 0.07
CA ASN A 129 11.02 15.20 0.48
C ASN A 129 11.07 15.47 1.99
N THR A 130 10.92 16.72 2.38
CA THR A 130 10.97 17.17 3.78
C THR A 130 9.58 17.35 4.38
N GLU A 131 8.54 17.29 3.55
CA GLU A 131 7.17 17.53 3.99
C GLU A 131 6.62 16.31 4.72
N TRP A 132 6.17 16.52 5.94
CA TRP A 132 5.61 15.48 6.82
C TRP A 132 4.10 15.39 6.74
N PHE A 133 3.48 16.01 5.77
CA PHE A 133 2.03 16.06 5.55
C PHE A 133 1.72 15.51 4.14
N ASP A 134 0.62 14.72 4.01
CA ASP A 134 0.11 14.26 2.72
C ASP A 134 -1.40 14.39 2.62
N LEU A 135 -1.89 14.73 1.43
CA LEU A 135 -3.28 14.58 1.02
C LEU A 135 -3.44 13.20 0.38
N GLN A 136 -3.61 12.17 1.24
CA GLN A 136 -3.62 10.79 0.79
C GLN A 136 -4.80 10.47 -0.12
N GLU A 137 -6.03 10.92 0.26
CA GLU A 137 -7.21 10.80 -0.59
C GLU A 137 -8.01 12.09 -0.59
N ALA A 138 -8.54 12.46 -1.77
CA ALA A 138 -9.49 13.55 -1.95
C ALA A 138 -10.32 13.27 -3.20
N TYR A 139 -11.58 12.81 -3.02
CA TYR A 139 -12.44 12.44 -4.13
C TYR A 139 -13.89 12.78 -3.87
N VAL A 140 -14.66 12.87 -4.93
CA VAL A 140 -16.12 12.88 -4.93
C VAL A 140 -16.64 11.61 -5.58
N SER A 141 -17.84 11.19 -5.21
CA SER A 141 -18.51 10.03 -5.80
C SER A 141 -20.00 10.26 -6.00
N GLY A 142 -20.60 9.50 -6.91
CA GLY A 142 -22.01 9.60 -7.21
C GLY A 142 -22.60 8.24 -7.55
N LEU A 143 -23.86 8.01 -7.17
CA LEU A 143 -24.64 6.81 -7.49
C LEU A 143 -25.63 7.14 -8.59
N ILE A 144 -25.52 6.46 -9.72
CA ILE A 144 -26.52 6.47 -10.79
C ILE A 144 -27.43 5.25 -10.60
N PRO A 145 -28.74 5.43 -10.46
CA PRO A 145 -29.66 4.33 -10.11
C PRO A 145 -30.01 3.46 -11.34
N VAL A 146 -29.00 2.84 -11.95
CA VAL A 146 -29.15 1.91 -13.08
C VAL A 146 -28.86 0.49 -12.60
N GLY A 147 -29.80 -0.42 -12.74
CA GLY A 147 -29.70 -1.80 -12.29
C GLY A 147 -29.48 -1.91 -10.77
N SER A 148 -28.33 -2.46 -10.37
CA SER A 148 -27.91 -2.54 -8.95
C SER A 148 -27.29 -1.24 -8.42
N GLY A 149 -27.16 -0.21 -9.26
CA GLY A 149 -26.49 1.05 -8.96
C GLY A 149 -25.08 1.11 -9.54
N LEU A 150 -24.83 2.08 -10.44
CA LEU A 150 -23.51 2.39 -10.96
C LEU A 150 -22.89 3.50 -10.11
N THR A 151 -21.82 3.19 -9.40
CA THR A 151 -21.07 4.19 -8.62
C THR A 151 -19.93 4.76 -9.47
N LEU A 152 -19.89 6.09 -9.58
CA LEU A 152 -18.77 6.81 -10.17
C LEU A 152 -17.95 7.48 -9.06
N LYS A 153 -16.62 7.50 -9.20
CA LYS A 153 -15.69 8.16 -8.29
C LYS A 153 -14.69 8.98 -9.12
N ALA A 154 -14.38 10.20 -8.68
CA ALA A 154 -13.37 11.05 -9.33
C ALA A 154 -12.54 11.81 -8.29
N GLY A 155 -11.23 11.82 -8.46
CA GLY A 155 -10.26 12.48 -7.58
C GLY A 155 -9.05 11.61 -7.29
N LYS A 156 -8.37 11.87 -6.16
CA LYS A 156 -7.24 11.06 -5.65
C LYS A 156 -7.77 10.03 -4.66
N PHE A 157 -7.39 8.77 -4.83
CA PHE A 157 -7.86 7.65 -4.02
C PHE A 157 -6.78 6.58 -3.87
N ALA A 158 -6.87 5.74 -2.83
CA ALA A 158 -5.98 4.60 -2.62
C ALA A 158 -6.13 3.57 -3.76
N THR A 159 -5.05 2.89 -4.09
CA THR A 159 -5.05 1.85 -5.12
C THR A 159 -6.06 0.73 -4.82
N LEU A 160 -6.47 0.01 -5.85
CA LEU A 160 -7.26 -1.22 -5.73
C LEU A 160 -6.40 -2.47 -5.52
N LEU A 161 -5.07 -2.34 -5.68
CA LEU A 161 -4.10 -3.44 -5.64
C LEU A 161 -3.60 -3.68 -4.22
N GLY A 162 -3.27 -4.94 -3.93
CA GLY A 162 -2.63 -5.36 -2.69
C GLY A 162 -3.58 -5.75 -1.56
N TYR A 163 -3.07 -6.58 -0.66
CA TYR A 163 -3.74 -6.97 0.57
C TYR A 163 -3.43 -5.99 1.72
N GLU A 164 -2.20 -5.52 1.80
CA GLU A 164 -1.79 -4.52 2.78
C GLU A 164 -2.21 -3.11 2.34
N VAL A 165 -2.49 -2.25 3.32
CA VAL A 165 -2.96 -0.87 3.11
C VAL A 165 -2.04 0.14 3.81
N ILE A 166 -2.20 1.42 3.45
CA ILE A 166 -1.43 2.52 4.05
C ILE A 166 -1.70 2.62 5.56
N GLU A 167 -2.96 2.50 5.97
CA GLU A 167 -3.40 2.63 7.35
C GLU A 167 -2.93 1.46 8.22
N SER A 168 -1.97 1.70 9.09
CA SER A 168 -1.35 0.68 9.94
C SER A 168 -2.34 -0.12 10.80
N PRO A 169 -3.37 0.47 11.42
CA PRO A 169 -4.36 -0.29 12.21
C PRO A 169 -5.13 -1.35 11.42
N ASN A 170 -5.21 -1.21 10.09
CA ASN A 170 -5.94 -2.12 9.20
C ASN A 170 -5.10 -3.30 8.71
N ASN A 171 -3.81 -3.35 9.03
CA ASN A 171 -2.90 -4.43 8.65
C ASN A 171 -2.74 -5.46 9.77
N LEU A 172 -2.50 -6.72 9.41
CA LEU A 172 -2.24 -7.81 10.35
C LEU A 172 -0.87 -7.68 11.04
N ASN A 173 0.12 -7.12 10.33
CA ASN A 173 1.47 -6.87 10.81
C ASN A 173 1.73 -5.37 10.93
N PHE A 174 2.71 -4.96 11.73
CA PHE A 174 3.11 -3.56 11.86
C PHE A 174 3.84 -3.08 10.59
N SER A 175 4.91 -3.77 10.19
CA SER A 175 5.64 -3.42 8.98
C SER A 175 4.91 -3.90 7.72
N ARG A 176 5.04 -3.15 6.61
CA ARG A 176 4.53 -3.57 5.30
C ARG A 176 5.53 -4.49 4.60
N GLY A 177 4.99 -5.37 3.76
CA GLY A 177 5.75 -6.32 2.95
C GLY A 177 6.45 -5.73 1.74
N TYR A 178 7.22 -6.57 1.06
CA TYR A 178 7.84 -6.21 -0.21
C TYR A 178 6.84 -6.01 -1.33
N LEU A 179 5.73 -6.76 -1.35
CA LEU A 179 4.68 -6.56 -2.35
C LEU A 179 4.10 -5.16 -2.25
N PHE A 180 3.70 -4.72 -1.05
CA PHE A 180 3.20 -3.37 -0.80
C PHE A 180 4.20 -2.30 -1.21
N THR A 181 5.49 -2.50 -0.91
CA THR A 181 6.54 -1.50 -1.13
C THR A 181 7.01 -1.42 -2.57
N LEU A 182 7.13 -2.58 -3.24
CA LEU A 182 7.86 -2.69 -4.51
C LEU A 182 6.97 -3.11 -5.68
N ALA A 183 5.89 -3.88 -5.45
CA ALA A 183 5.13 -4.47 -6.53
C ALA A 183 4.00 -3.58 -7.08
N ILE A 184 3.39 -2.74 -6.22
CA ILE A 184 2.14 -2.01 -6.51
C ILE A 184 2.26 -0.50 -6.25
N PRO A 185 1.40 0.35 -6.85
CA PRO A 185 1.24 1.75 -6.47
C PRO A 185 0.49 1.90 -5.15
N LEU A 186 0.58 3.07 -4.51
CA LEU A 186 -0.15 3.41 -3.28
C LEU A 186 -1.47 4.13 -3.58
N THR A 187 -1.44 5.09 -4.49
CA THR A 187 -2.57 5.96 -4.81
C THR A 187 -2.67 6.23 -6.31
N HIS A 188 -3.86 6.63 -6.72
CA HIS A 188 -4.12 7.08 -8.09
C HIS A 188 -4.97 8.34 -8.08
N THR A 189 -4.85 9.15 -9.13
CA THR A 189 -5.76 10.26 -9.41
C THR A 189 -6.44 10.02 -10.74
N GLY A 190 -7.78 10.09 -10.76
CA GLY A 190 -8.54 9.80 -11.98
C GLY A 190 -10.01 9.56 -11.72
N GLY A 191 -10.62 8.74 -12.57
CA GLY A 191 -12.04 8.36 -12.47
C GLY A 191 -12.24 6.86 -12.51
N LEU A 192 -13.11 6.35 -11.64
CA LEU A 192 -13.53 4.95 -11.57
C LEU A 192 -15.03 4.83 -11.73
N ALA A 193 -15.47 3.72 -12.31
CA ALA A 193 -16.85 3.26 -12.35
C ALA A 193 -16.91 1.86 -11.73
N SER A 194 -17.82 1.67 -10.78
CA SER A 194 -18.03 0.41 -10.05
C SER A 194 -19.46 -0.07 -10.22
N TYR A 195 -19.62 -1.35 -10.55
CA TYR A 195 -20.94 -1.95 -10.73
C TYR A 195 -21.00 -3.37 -10.13
N THR A 196 -22.07 -3.64 -9.39
CA THR A 196 -22.33 -4.97 -8.81
C THR A 196 -23.23 -5.76 -9.73
N PHE A 197 -22.72 -6.78 -10.37
CA PHE A 197 -23.46 -7.63 -11.31
C PHE A 197 -24.31 -8.67 -10.60
N THR A 198 -23.78 -9.24 -9.51
CA THR A 198 -24.47 -10.23 -8.67
C THR A 198 -24.10 -10.01 -7.21
N ASP A 199 -24.76 -10.72 -6.27
CA ASP A 199 -24.44 -10.65 -4.85
C ASP A 199 -22.99 -11.08 -4.51
N TRP A 200 -22.32 -11.78 -5.42
CA TRP A 200 -20.98 -12.32 -5.23
C TRP A 200 -19.94 -11.77 -6.22
N PHE A 201 -20.34 -10.91 -7.16
CA PHE A 201 -19.43 -10.36 -8.18
C PHE A 201 -19.64 -8.84 -8.39
N ASN A 202 -18.56 -8.09 -8.20
CA ASN A 202 -18.45 -6.67 -8.49
C ASN A 202 -17.29 -6.43 -9.46
N MET A 203 -17.44 -5.44 -10.33
CA MET A 203 -16.38 -4.94 -11.19
C MET A 203 -16.18 -3.44 -10.97
N THR A 204 -14.92 -3.02 -10.84
CA THR A 204 -14.50 -1.63 -10.89
C THR A 204 -13.52 -1.46 -12.03
N ALA A 205 -13.66 -0.39 -12.81
CA ALA A 205 -12.69 -0.04 -13.84
C ALA A 205 -12.64 1.49 -14.02
N GLY A 206 -11.51 2.00 -14.49
CA GLY A 206 -11.37 3.43 -14.73
C GLY A 206 -10.08 3.84 -15.38
N VAL A 207 -9.91 5.16 -15.47
CA VAL A 207 -8.77 5.83 -16.09
C VAL A 207 -8.11 6.71 -15.04
N VAL A 208 -6.79 6.58 -14.92
CA VAL A 208 -5.97 7.29 -13.94
C VAL A 208 -4.77 7.95 -14.62
N LEU A 209 -4.16 8.91 -13.93
CA LEU A 209 -3.00 9.65 -14.46
C LEU A 209 -1.73 8.80 -14.49
N GLY A 210 -1.63 7.78 -13.65
CA GLY A 210 -0.48 6.87 -13.58
C GLY A 210 -0.26 6.30 -12.18
N TRP A 211 0.97 5.85 -11.94
CA TRP A 211 1.47 5.21 -10.73
C TRP A 211 1.91 6.26 -9.70
N ASP A 212 1.12 6.47 -8.66
CA ASP A 212 1.35 7.49 -7.62
C ASP A 212 1.43 8.93 -8.18
N ASP A 213 0.64 9.21 -9.23
CA ASP A 213 0.62 10.50 -9.90
C ASP A 213 -0.63 11.30 -9.49
N ALA A 214 -0.43 12.51 -8.96
CA ALA A 214 -1.49 13.48 -8.76
C ALA A 214 -1.59 14.49 -9.94
N LYS A 215 -0.52 14.58 -10.72
CA LYS A 215 -0.40 15.35 -11.96
C LYS A 215 0.16 14.45 -13.03
N ASN A 216 -0.38 14.53 -14.26
CA ASN A 216 0.12 13.73 -15.36
C ASN A 216 1.60 14.09 -15.67
N VAL A 217 2.49 13.10 -15.62
CA VAL A 217 3.95 13.26 -15.75
C VAL A 217 4.49 12.88 -17.14
N ASN A 218 3.67 12.26 -17.99
CA ASN A 218 4.09 11.75 -19.30
C ASN A 218 3.09 12.03 -20.43
N ASP A 219 2.08 12.89 -20.21
CA ASP A 219 0.99 13.22 -21.15
C ASP A 219 0.16 11.98 -21.59
N SER A 220 0.15 10.91 -20.78
CA SER A 220 -0.57 9.68 -21.04
C SER A 220 -1.48 9.32 -19.88
N VAL A 221 -2.28 8.28 -20.01
CA VAL A 221 -3.15 7.77 -18.97
C VAL A 221 -2.95 6.28 -18.80
N SER A 222 -3.27 5.79 -17.61
CA SER A 222 -3.28 4.38 -17.30
C SER A 222 -4.70 3.88 -17.02
N TYR A 223 -4.93 2.59 -17.22
CA TYR A 223 -6.19 1.93 -16.95
C TYR A 223 -6.04 1.09 -15.68
N LEU A 224 -6.99 1.25 -14.77
CA LEU A 224 -7.04 0.56 -13.48
C LEU A 224 -8.33 -0.23 -13.40
N GLY A 225 -8.27 -1.43 -12.80
CA GLY A 225 -9.49 -2.19 -12.58
C GLY A 225 -9.38 -3.30 -11.55
N GLN A 226 -10.54 -3.82 -11.18
CA GLN A 226 -10.71 -4.89 -10.21
C GLN A 226 -11.93 -5.74 -10.56
N PHE A 227 -11.75 -7.06 -10.47
CA PHE A 227 -12.84 -8.02 -10.34
C PHE A 227 -12.84 -8.52 -8.89
N ALA A 228 -13.92 -8.24 -8.16
CA ALA A 228 -14.07 -8.64 -6.77
C ALA A 228 -15.13 -9.74 -6.63
N PHE A 229 -14.78 -10.81 -5.91
CA PHE A 229 -15.60 -12.00 -5.73
C PHE A 229 -15.81 -12.30 -4.25
N THR A 230 -17.07 -12.53 -3.88
CA THR A 230 -17.48 -12.99 -2.54
C THR A 230 -18.45 -14.18 -2.66
N PRO A 231 -17.98 -15.31 -3.24
CA PRO A 231 -18.88 -16.44 -3.54
C PRO A 231 -19.39 -17.14 -2.27
N LEU A 232 -18.67 -17.00 -1.16
CA LEU A 232 -19.02 -17.54 0.15
C LEU A 232 -18.92 -16.43 1.20
N LYS A 233 -19.66 -16.56 2.28
CA LYS A 233 -19.71 -15.56 3.38
C LYS A 233 -18.32 -15.20 3.94
N ASP A 234 -17.45 -16.22 4.06
CA ASP A 234 -16.17 -16.09 4.74
C ASP A 234 -14.97 -16.14 3.76
N PHE A 235 -15.23 -16.06 2.45
CA PHE A 235 -14.20 -16.07 1.42
C PHE A 235 -14.33 -14.87 0.49
N THR A 236 -13.22 -14.13 0.32
CA THR A 236 -13.11 -13.04 -0.65
C THR A 236 -11.94 -13.30 -1.58
N ALA A 237 -12.09 -12.93 -2.83
CA ALA A 237 -11.02 -12.94 -3.81
C ALA A 237 -11.11 -11.70 -4.70
N SER A 238 -9.98 -11.17 -5.13
CA SER A 238 -9.94 -10.15 -6.18
C SER A 238 -8.81 -10.40 -7.17
N LEU A 239 -9.07 -10.00 -8.41
CA LEU A 239 -8.09 -9.80 -9.46
C LEU A 239 -8.06 -8.31 -9.78
N ASN A 240 -6.94 -7.68 -9.49
CA ASN A 240 -6.72 -6.27 -9.71
C ASN A 240 -5.67 -6.07 -10.81
N TRP A 241 -5.76 -4.97 -11.54
CA TRP A 241 -4.76 -4.63 -12.55
C TRP A 241 -4.59 -3.14 -12.72
N VAL A 242 -3.40 -2.74 -13.13
CA VAL A 242 -3.10 -1.43 -13.69
C VAL A 242 -2.24 -1.62 -14.94
N VAL A 243 -2.50 -0.84 -15.98
CA VAL A 243 -1.73 -0.87 -17.23
C VAL A 243 -1.67 0.52 -17.84
N GLY A 244 -0.48 0.96 -18.19
CA GLY A 244 -0.23 2.22 -18.88
C GLY A 244 1.24 2.53 -19.00
N PRO A 245 1.60 3.62 -19.72
CA PRO A 245 2.96 4.15 -19.71
C PRO A 245 3.22 4.87 -18.38
N GLU A 246 4.23 4.42 -17.64
CA GLU A 246 4.54 4.90 -16.28
C GLU A 246 5.92 5.55 -16.19
N GLN A 247 6.59 5.75 -17.31
CA GLN A 247 7.88 6.40 -17.34
C GLN A 247 7.72 7.92 -17.41
N ILE A 248 8.50 8.64 -16.61
CA ILE A 248 8.51 10.11 -16.60
C ILE A 248 9.08 10.61 -17.93
N ASP A 249 8.44 11.60 -18.56
CA ASP A 249 8.96 12.25 -19.76
C ASP A 249 10.31 12.91 -19.45
N ALA A 250 11.38 12.42 -20.08
CA ALA A 250 12.74 12.90 -19.84
C ALA A 250 12.92 14.42 -20.03
N ARG A 251 12.06 15.08 -20.84
CA ARG A 251 12.09 16.53 -21.03
C ARG A 251 11.58 17.32 -19.84
N ARG A 252 10.85 16.69 -18.93
CA ARG A 252 10.46 17.33 -17.66
C ARG A 252 11.61 17.36 -16.67
N ILE A 253 12.63 16.51 -16.92
CA ILE A 253 13.88 16.46 -16.15
C ILE A 253 14.95 17.31 -16.83
N ASP A 254 15.00 17.31 -18.18
CA ASP A 254 15.95 18.09 -18.98
C ASP A 254 15.26 18.62 -20.26
N GLU A 255 15.07 19.94 -20.33
CA GLU A 255 14.43 20.63 -21.47
C GLU A 255 15.21 20.53 -22.80
N ASN A 256 16.47 20.09 -22.76
CA ASN A 256 17.31 19.89 -23.95
C ASN A 256 17.07 18.52 -24.63
N VAL A 257 16.28 17.63 -24.03
CA VAL A 257 15.92 16.34 -24.62
C VAL A 257 14.94 16.53 -25.79
N SER A 258 15.17 15.84 -26.90
CA SER A 258 14.41 16.03 -28.15
C SER A 258 12.93 15.61 -28.03
N ARG A 259 12.08 16.16 -28.93
CA ARG A 259 10.64 15.82 -29.01
C ARG A 259 10.36 14.33 -29.29
N ASP A 260 11.30 13.62 -29.90
CA ASP A 260 11.14 12.20 -30.22
C ASP A 260 11.15 11.31 -28.98
N SER A 261 11.74 11.78 -27.86
CA SER A 261 11.71 11.07 -26.57
C SER A 261 10.29 10.89 -26.02
N ARG A 262 9.36 11.78 -26.37
CA ARG A 262 7.96 11.70 -25.92
C ARG A 262 7.21 10.48 -26.46
N VAL A 263 7.37 10.20 -27.74
CA VAL A 263 6.75 9.05 -28.41
C VAL A 263 7.31 7.76 -27.82
N TYR A 264 8.59 7.77 -27.51
CA TYR A 264 9.27 6.61 -26.94
C TYR A 264 8.74 6.27 -25.54
N VAL A 265 8.68 7.25 -24.63
CA VAL A 265 8.18 7.04 -23.24
C VAL A 265 6.72 6.56 -23.23
N ASN A 266 5.86 7.15 -24.06
CA ASN A 266 4.44 6.79 -24.11
C ASN A 266 4.15 5.46 -24.83
N SER A 267 5.13 4.85 -25.48
CA SER A 267 5.00 3.54 -26.13
C SER A 267 5.39 2.37 -25.23
N HIS A 268 6.02 2.63 -24.06
CA HIS A 268 6.50 1.58 -23.16
C HIS A 268 5.52 1.40 -22.01
N LEU A 269 4.86 0.24 -22.03
CA LEU A 269 3.82 -0.08 -21.06
C LEU A 269 4.42 -0.75 -19.82
N ARG A 270 3.95 -0.30 -18.66
CA ARG A 270 4.00 -1.04 -17.40
C ARG A 270 2.64 -1.65 -17.15
N TYR A 271 2.61 -2.90 -16.70
CA TYR A 271 1.40 -3.52 -16.19
C TYR A 271 1.67 -4.33 -14.94
N VAL A 272 0.66 -4.38 -14.07
CA VAL A 272 0.65 -5.23 -12.88
C VAL A 272 -0.67 -5.99 -12.83
N LEU A 273 -0.56 -7.28 -12.50
CA LEU A 273 -1.66 -8.14 -12.11
C LEU A 273 -1.47 -8.48 -10.64
N ASP A 274 -2.50 -8.28 -9.85
CA ASP A 274 -2.53 -8.52 -8.42
C ASP A 274 -3.70 -9.44 -8.08
N PHE A 275 -3.44 -10.52 -7.35
CA PHE A 275 -4.42 -11.47 -6.87
C PHE A 275 -4.43 -11.46 -5.35
N VAL A 276 -5.59 -11.20 -4.77
CA VAL A 276 -5.78 -11.23 -3.32
C VAL A 276 -6.85 -12.25 -2.96
N PHE A 277 -6.56 -13.07 -1.96
CA PHE A 277 -7.48 -14.05 -1.40
C PHE A 277 -7.50 -13.88 0.11
N ALA A 278 -8.70 -13.92 0.73
CA ALA A 278 -8.83 -13.95 2.17
C ALA A 278 -9.93 -14.93 2.60
N TYR A 279 -9.68 -15.63 3.70
CA TYR A 279 -10.59 -16.60 4.29
C TYR A 279 -10.67 -16.42 5.81
N THR A 280 -11.90 -16.31 6.32
CA THR A 280 -12.20 -16.08 7.74
C THR A 280 -13.16 -17.12 8.32
N GLY A 281 -13.43 -18.22 7.59
CA GLY A 281 -14.39 -19.26 7.98
C GLY A 281 -13.94 -20.14 9.13
N PHE A 282 -12.67 -20.14 9.49
CA PHE A 282 -12.20 -20.80 10.70
C PHE A 282 -12.39 -19.90 11.93
N LYS A 283 -12.82 -20.51 13.05
CA LYS A 283 -12.99 -19.75 14.29
C LYS A 283 -11.68 -19.07 14.70
N ASN A 284 -11.72 -17.76 14.88
CA ASN A 284 -10.60 -16.92 15.34
C ASN A 284 -9.38 -16.91 14.42
N LEU A 285 -9.43 -17.50 13.23
CA LEU A 285 -8.31 -17.57 12.29
C LEU A 285 -8.64 -16.80 11.01
N THR A 286 -7.77 -15.85 10.65
CA THR A 286 -7.76 -15.16 9.37
C THR A 286 -6.59 -15.69 8.56
N LEU A 287 -6.85 -16.09 7.32
CA LEU A 287 -5.83 -16.46 6.33
C LEU A 287 -5.94 -15.54 5.13
N ALA A 288 -4.80 -15.12 4.58
CA ALA A 288 -4.79 -14.37 3.32
C ALA A 288 -3.57 -14.72 2.48
N LEU A 289 -3.71 -14.51 1.18
CA LEU A 289 -2.64 -14.67 0.18
C LEU A 289 -2.75 -13.51 -0.81
N ASN A 290 -1.63 -12.83 -1.06
CA ASN A 290 -1.47 -11.86 -2.12
C ASN A 290 -0.40 -12.36 -3.10
N VAL A 291 -0.64 -12.23 -4.39
CA VAL A 291 0.30 -12.62 -5.46
C VAL A 291 0.32 -11.53 -6.51
N ASP A 292 1.51 -10.99 -6.80
CA ASP A 292 1.71 -9.94 -7.79
C ASP A 292 2.61 -10.41 -8.93
N TYR A 293 2.30 -9.95 -10.13
CA TYR A 293 3.15 -10.03 -11.28
C TYR A 293 3.16 -8.68 -12.00
N GLY A 294 4.35 -8.13 -12.23
CA GLY A 294 4.53 -6.87 -12.92
C GLY A 294 5.57 -6.96 -14.03
N HIS A 295 5.37 -6.17 -15.06
CA HIS A 295 6.27 -6.04 -16.18
C HIS A 295 6.30 -4.60 -16.69
N GLU A 296 7.47 -4.13 -17.07
CA GLU A 296 7.69 -2.84 -17.70
C GLU A 296 8.56 -3.01 -18.94
N GLN A 297 8.05 -2.55 -20.07
CA GLN A 297 8.75 -2.64 -21.34
C GLN A 297 9.93 -1.67 -21.37
N SER A 298 10.98 -2.11 -22.00
CA SER A 298 12.32 -1.56 -22.18
C SER A 298 12.65 -0.16 -21.61
N GLU A 299 13.82 -0.03 -21.06
CA GLU A 299 14.40 1.15 -20.41
C GLU A 299 13.76 1.61 -19.08
N PRO A 300 13.44 0.69 -18.15
CA PRO A 300 13.07 1.17 -16.82
C PRO A 300 14.23 2.00 -16.25
N PHE A 301 13.92 3.20 -15.75
CA PHE A 301 14.87 4.01 -15.04
C PHE A 301 15.30 3.30 -13.76
N VAL A 302 16.55 2.86 -13.69
CA VAL A 302 17.08 2.21 -12.49
C VAL A 302 17.32 3.29 -11.43
N ARG A 303 16.48 3.26 -10.41
CA ARG A 303 16.53 4.18 -9.29
C ARG A 303 17.90 4.09 -8.59
N GLY A 304 18.62 5.19 -8.54
CA GLY A 304 19.91 5.29 -7.84
C GLY A 304 21.15 5.15 -8.73
N LEU A 305 21.03 4.63 -9.95
CA LEU A 305 22.15 4.60 -10.90
C LEU A 305 22.12 5.71 -11.94
N GLY A 306 20.97 6.41 -12.08
CA GLY A 306 20.81 7.47 -13.07
C GLY A 306 20.90 6.97 -14.52
N THR A 307 20.82 5.68 -14.74
CA THR A 307 20.94 5.04 -16.05
C THR A 307 19.68 4.28 -16.41
N ARG A 308 19.30 4.32 -17.68
CA ARG A 308 18.28 3.47 -18.25
C ARG A 308 18.88 2.11 -18.61
N GLN A 309 18.13 1.05 -18.43
CA GLN A 309 18.50 -0.28 -18.93
C GLN A 309 17.72 -0.57 -20.21
N ASP A 310 18.41 -0.96 -21.27
CA ASP A 310 17.81 -1.39 -22.55
C ASP A 310 17.14 -2.78 -22.47
N THR A 311 16.62 -3.15 -21.30
CA THR A 311 16.00 -4.45 -21.07
C THR A 311 14.69 -4.28 -20.32
N ASP A 312 13.73 -5.14 -20.65
CA ASP A 312 12.47 -5.21 -19.92
C ASP A 312 12.70 -5.51 -18.44
N ALA A 313 11.92 -4.88 -17.58
CA ALA A 313 11.89 -5.18 -16.15
C ALA A 313 10.70 -6.10 -15.87
N THR A 314 10.93 -7.16 -15.12
CA THR A 314 9.90 -8.07 -14.65
C THR A 314 10.08 -8.29 -13.16
N TRP A 315 8.98 -8.25 -12.42
CA TRP A 315 8.95 -8.60 -11.00
C TRP A 315 7.72 -9.45 -10.68
N TRP A 316 7.85 -10.26 -9.67
CA TRP A 316 6.72 -11.01 -9.14
C TRP A 316 6.98 -11.43 -7.70
N GLY A 317 5.93 -11.71 -6.99
CA GLY A 317 6.07 -12.17 -5.62
C GLY A 317 4.75 -12.66 -5.03
N TRP A 318 4.85 -13.17 -3.82
CA TRP A 318 3.70 -13.58 -3.03
C TRP A 318 3.92 -13.27 -1.55
N ALA A 319 2.82 -13.02 -0.85
CA ALA A 319 2.79 -12.86 0.59
C ALA A 319 1.62 -13.64 1.18
N ALA A 320 1.91 -14.56 2.08
CA ALA A 320 0.92 -15.35 2.81
C ALA A 320 0.82 -14.88 4.25
N TYR A 321 -0.40 -14.76 4.74
CA TYR A 321 -0.72 -14.22 6.06
C TYR A 321 -1.56 -15.22 6.84
N ALA A 322 -1.28 -15.33 8.14
CA ALA A 322 -2.13 -16.00 9.09
C ALA A 322 -2.21 -15.18 10.38
N ALA A 323 -3.42 -14.92 10.88
CA ALA A 323 -3.63 -14.23 12.14
C ALA A 323 -4.62 -15.03 13.01
N TYR A 324 -4.30 -15.18 14.29
CA TYR A 324 -5.12 -15.91 15.24
C TYR A 324 -5.47 -15.03 16.44
N ASP A 325 -6.78 -14.88 16.69
CA ASP A 325 -7.32 -14.19 17.86
C ASP A 325 -7.45 -15.16 19.04
N TRP A 326 -6.45 -15.15 19.94
CA TRP A 326 -6.45 -15.97 21.15
C TRP A 326 -7.54 -15.55 22.12
N THR A 327 -7.75 -14.25 22.21
CA THR A 327 -8.79 -13.62 23.02
C THR A 327 -9.28 -12.36 22.31
N ASP A 328 -10.29 -11.68 22.82
CA ASP A 328 -10.75 -10.39 22.32
C ASP A 328 -9.66 -9.29 22.35
N LYS A 329 -8.58 -9.53 23.12
CA LYS A 329 -7.49 -8.56 23.29
C LYS A 329 -6.17 -8.99 22.65
N LEU A 330 -5.89 -10.30 22.56
CA LEU A 330 -4.61 -10.84 22.11
C LEU A 330 -4.74 -11.48 20.74
N ARG A 331 -3.97 -10.96 19.77
CA ARG A 331 -3.80 -11.52 18.42
C ARG A 331 -2.34 -11.80 18.17
N THR A 332 -2.05 -12.88 17.48
CA THR A 332 -0.77 -13.13 16.84
C THR A 332 -0.96 -13.20 15.34
N SER A 333 -0.01 -12.69 14.58
CA SER A 333 -0.02 -12.77 13.12
C SER A 333 1.37 -13.08 12.59
N VAL A 334 1.39 -13.80 11.47
CA VAL A 334 2.60 -14.11 10.73
C VAL A 334 2.41 -13.74 9.27
N ARG A 335 3.48 -13.25 8.65
CA ARG A 335 3.60 -13.03 7.21
C ARG A 335 4.84 -13.74 6.73
N GLN A 336 4.70 -14.53 5.66
CA GLN A 336 5.81 -15.08 4.90
C GLN A 336 5.71 -14.54 3.48
N GLU A 337 6.80 -13.99 2.94
CA GLU A 337 6.79 -13.38 1.64
C GLU A 337 8.04 -13.69 0.82
N PHE A 338 7.88 -13.65 -0.48
CA PHE A 338 8.92 -13.73 -1.48
C PHE A 338 8.68 -12.66 -2.54
N PHE A 339 9.76 -12.02 -3.01
CA PHE A 339 9.72 -11.05 -4.09
C PHE A 339 10.95 -11.19 -4.97
N ARG A 340 10.75 -11.32 -6.27
CA ARG A 340 11.79 -11.35 -7.29
C ARG A 340 11.73 -10.11 -8.15
N ASP A 341 12.85 -9.41 -8.26
CA ASP A 341 13.07 -8.27 -9.14
C ASP A 341 14.15 -8.63 -10.16
N ALA A 342 13.74 -9.16 -11.31
CA ALA A 342 14.67 -9.79 -12.26
C ALA A 342 15.72 -8.83 -12.84
N ALA A 343 15.41 -7.53 -12.92
CA ALA A 343 16.32 -6.51 -13.46
C ALA A 343 16.87 -5.57 -12.37
N GLY A 344 16.45 -5.71 -11.12
CA GLY A 344 16.79 -4.77 -10.06
C GLY A 344 16.16 -3.38 -10.23
N ALA A 345 15.11 -3.28 -11.04
CA ALA A 345 14.44 -2.02 -11.35
C ALA A 345 13.57 -1.53 -10.18
N ARG A 346 12.88 -2.44 -9.49
CA ARG A 346 12.01 -2.11 -8.34
C ARG A 346 12.81 -1.88 -7.06
N THR A 347 13.88 -2.65 -6.85
CA THR A 347 14.81 -2.48 -5.73
C THR A 347 15.76 -1.31 -5.93
N GLY A 348 15.90 -0.83 -7.17
CA GLY A 348 16.90 0.20 -7.53
C GLY A 348 18.34 -0.30 -7.50
N SER A 349 18.55 -1.62 -7.43
CA SER A 349 19.89 -2.23 -7.36
C SER A 349 20.56 -2.31 -8.72
N GLY A 350 19.78 -2.37 -9.82
CA GLY A 350 20.25 -2.60 -11.18
C GLY A 350 20.74 -4.02 -11.45
N ILE A 351 20.57 -4.93 -10.50
CA ILE A 351 20.91 -6.36 -10.61
C ILE A 351 19.71 -7.21 -10.14
N GLY A 352 19.52 -8.35 -10.78
CA GLY A 352 18.47 -9.29 -10.39
C GLY A 352 18.58 -9.64 -8.91
N THR A 353 17.47 -9.57 -8.18
CA THR A 353 17.45 -9.69 -6.72
C THR A 353 16.23 -10.48 -6.28
N ASP A 354 16.47 -11.50 -5.48
CA ASP A 354 15.45 -12.29 -4.81
C ASP A 354 15.41 -11.91 -3.31
N LEU A 355 14.22 -11.57 -2.81
CA LEU A 355 13.99 -11.15 -1.43
C LEU A 355 13.01 -12.11 -0.74
N TRP A 356 13.35 -12.50 0.48
CA TRP A 356 12.47 -13.24 1.39
C TRP A 356 12.26 -12.46 2.67
N SER A 357 11.08 -12.56 3.26
CA SER A 357 10.85 -12.01 4.59
C SER A 357 9.90 -12.90 5.40
N SER A 358 10.25 -13.09 6.66
CA SER A 358 9.42 -13.76 7.67
C SER A 358 9.13 -12.77 8.77
N THR A 359 7.85 -12.49 9.02
CA THR A 359 7.41 -11.49 10.01
C THR A 359 6.47 -12.16 11.01
N ALA A 360 6.66 -11.93 12.29
CA ALA A 360 5.78 -12.38 13.37
C ALA A 360 5.44 -11.19 14.28
N THR A 361 4.14 -10.97 14.49
CA THR A 361 3.63 -9.84 15.29
C THR A 361 2.73 -10.35 16.40
N ILE A 362 2.92 -9.82 17.60
CA ILE A 362 2.02 -9.95 18.74
C ILE A 362 1.32 -8.61 18.91
N GLN A 363 -0.01 -8.59 18.88
CA GLN A 363 -0.84 -7.42 19.07
C GLN A 363 -1.69 -7.57 20.33
N TYR A 364 -1.72 -6.52 21.16
CA TYR A 364 -2.52 -6.51 22.37
C TYR A 364 -3.34 -5.21 22.48
N LYS A 365 -4.66 -5.35 22.64
CA LYS A 365 -5.60 -4.25 22.90
C LYS A 365 -5.48 -3.86 24.39
N ILE A 366 -4.71 -2.82 24.67
CA ILE A 366 -4.42 -2.35 26.04
C ILE A 366 -5.69 -1.74 26.65
N TRP A 367 -6.33 -0.88 25.87
CA TRP A 367 -7.56 -0.19 26.24
C TRP A 367 -8.39 0.09 25.00
N LYS A 368 -9.62 0.62 25.13
CA LYS A 368 -10.47 0.99 24.00
C LYS A 368 -9.71 1.94 23.07
N GLY A 369 -9.48 1.52 21.83
CA GLY A 369 -8.71 2.27 20.84
C GLY A 369 -7.20 2.22 20.98
N LEU A 370 -6.62 1.87 22.16
CA LEU A 370 -5.18 1.80 22.40
C LEU A 370 -4.66 0.37 22.18
N VAL A 371 -3.76 0.21 21.24
CA VAL A 371 -3.18 -1.07 20.85
C VAL A 371 -1.67 -1.00 20.79
N GLY A 372 -1.01 -1.97 21.45
CA GLY A 372 0.43 -2.19 21.36
C GLY A 372 0.75 -3.38 20.46
N ARG A 373 1.85 -3.30 19.72
CA ARG A 373 2.38 -4.37 18.88
C ARG A 373 3.87 -4.57 19.16
N VAL A 374 4.30 -5.82 19.14
CA VAL A 374 5.70 -6.21 19.11
C VAL A 374 5.88 -7.10 17.89
N GLU A 375 6.83 -6.77 17.04
CA GLU A 375 7.07 -7.46 15.77
C GLU A 375 8.54 -7.84 15.65
N TYR A 376 8.80 -9.10 15.28
CA TYR A 376 10.09 -9.55 14.78
C TYR A 376 9.99 -9.76 13.28
N ARG A 377 10.99 -9.28 12.53
CA ARG A 377 11.10 -9.49 11.10
C ARG A 377 12.51 -9.88 10.72
N HIS A 378 12.61 -10.99 9.95
CA HIS A 378 13.81 -11.45 9.27
C HIS A 378 13.69 -11.20 7.78
N ASP A 379 14.61 -10.42 7.21
CA ASP A 379 14.74 -10.20 5.77
C ASP A 379 15.98 -10.91 5.25
N GLN A 380 15.89 -11.54 4.09
CA GLN A 380 16.98 -12.23 3.43
C GLN A 380 16.96 -11.94 1.92
N SER A 381 18.13 -11.89 1.29
CA SER A 381 18.32 -11.75 -0.15
C SER A 381 19.44 -12.65 -0.66
N ASP A 382 19.37 -13.04 -1.93
CA ASP A 382 20.50 -13.69 -2.65
C ASP A 382 21.63 -12.69 -2.90
N GLU A 383 21.32 -11.39 -2.99
CA GLU A 383 22.27 -10.32 -3.20
C GLU A 383 22.51 -9.49 -1.91
N ARG A 384 23.63 -8.78 -1.84
CA ARG A 384 23.97 -7.92 -0.70
C ARG A 384 23.28 -6.56 -0.85
N VAL A 385 22.00 -6.49 -0.50
CA VAL A 385 21.17 -5.28 -0.64
C VAL A 385 20.95 -4.54 0.67
N PHE A 386 21.04 -5.22 1.82
CA PHE A 386 20.80 -4.60 3.13
C PHE A 386 22.03 -3.87 3.64
N ARG A 387 21.85 -2.68 4.18
CA ARG A 387 22.94 -1.95 4.84
C ARG A 387 23.29 -2.63 6.15
N VAL A 388 24.47 -3.21 6.21
CA VAL A 388 25.07 -3.77 7.43
C VAL A 388 26.29 -2.94 7.81
N ARG A 389 26.50 -2.77 9.10
CA ARG A 389 27.62 -2.02 9.61
C ARG A 389 28.84 -2.93 9.73
N TYR A 390 29.92 -2.60 9.03
CA TYR A 390 31.25 -3.12 9.37
C TYR A 390 31.97 -2.16 10.32
N SER A 391 32.44 -2.67 11.46
CA SER A 391 33.49 -2.03 12.24
C SER A 391 34.83 -2.38 11.62
N THR A 392 35.30 -1.65 10.61
CA THR A 392 36.72 -1.69 10.25
C THR A 392 37.46 -0.72 11.15
N PRO A 393 38.60 -1.13 11.76
CA PRO A 393 39.45 -0.22 12.55
C PRO A 393 40.11 0.86 11.69
N ASP A 394 40.07 0.76 10.36
CA ASP A 394 40.72 1.66 9.44
C ASP A 394 39.85 2.82 9.01
N ARG A 395 40.23 4.03 9.41
CA ARG A 395 39.55 5.30 9.08
C ARG A 395 39.73 5.75 7.62
N THR A 396 40.46 4.99 6.78
CA THR A 396 40.79 5.39 5.41
C THR A 396 39.72 5.02 4.38
N THR A 397 38.77 4.15 4.70
CA THR A 397 37.60 3.85 3.86
C THR A 397 36.34 4.57 4.38
N GLN A 398 36.36 5.90 4.35
CA GLN A 398 35.15 6.67 4.53
C GLN A 398 34.21 6.39 3.35
N GLY A 399 33.08 5.71 3.63
CA GLY A 399 31.91 5.76 2.78
C GLY A 399 31.43 4.47 2.11
N LEU A 400 32.15 3.37 2.14
CA LEU A 400 31.59 2.09 1.67
C LEU A 400 30.79 1.44 2.80
N LEU A 401 29.48 1.72 2.82
CA LEU A 401 28.53 0.95 3.63
C LEU A 401 28.59 -0.50 3.14
N ALA A 402 29.13 -1.41 3.96
CA ALA A 402 29.06 -2.81 3.64
C ALA A 402 27.59 -3.23 3.60
N ARG A 403 27.21 -3.99 2.58
CA ARG A 403 25.88 -4.56 2.44
C ARG A 403 25.92 -6.03 2.84
N GLY A 404 24.92 -6.46 3.59
CA GLY A 404 24.67 -7.86 3.93
C GLY A 404 23.51 -8.42 3.11
N ASN A 405 23.37 -9.71 3.17
CA ASN A 405 22.28 -10.45 2.54
C ASN A 405 21.18 -10.87 3.52
N SER A 406 21.28 -10.50 4.79
CA SER A 406 20.23 -10.74 5.79
C SER A 406 20.15 -9.59 6.80
N LEU A 407 18.95 -9.40 7.36
CA LEU A 407 18.66 -8.36 8.34
C LEU A 407 17.58 -8.83 9.31
N ASP A 408 17.86 -8.70 10.60
CA ASP A 408 16.90 -8.97 11.68
C ASP A 408 16.51 -7.68 12.38
N THR A 409 15.21 -7.48 12.60
CA THR A 409 14.69 -6.32 13.32
C THR A 409 13.66 -6.72 14.36
N ILE A 410 13.62 -5.97 15.46
CA ILE A 410 12.50 -5.95 16.40
C ILE A 410 11.90 -4.55 16.39
N SER A 411 10.57 -4.47 16.23
CA SER A 411 9.82 -3.23 16.31
C SER A 411 8.79 -3.30 17.43
N VAL A 412 8.62 -2.19 18.13
CA VAL A 412 7.52 -1.98 19.09
C VAL A 412 6.72 -0.81 18.58
N SER A 413 5.41 -0.99 18.35
CA SER A 413 4.53 0.11 17.97
C SER A 413 3.38 0.27 18.95
N LEU A 414 2.90 1.50 19.05
CA LEU A 414 1.73 1.87 19.84
C LEU A 414 0.89 2.80 18.99
N TYR A 415 -0.37 2.43 18.77
CA TYR A 415 -1.33 3.31 18.13
C TYR A 415 -2.59 3.51 18.96
N TYR A 416 -3.22 4.67 18.79
CA TYR A 416 -4.52 4.96 19.35
C TYR A 416 -5.49 5.38 18.25
N SER A 417 -6.60 4.64 18.11
CA SER A 417 -7.74 4.96 17.24
C SER A 417 -8.81 5.70 18.03
N PHE A 418 -9.26 6.83 17.51
CA PHE A 418 -10.23 7.71 18.20
C PHE A 418 -11.69 7.32 18.00
N PHE A 419 -12.02 6.64 16.90
CA PHE A 419 -13.41 6.32 16.50
C PHE A 419 -13.59 4.84 16.20
#